data_11012016a9cacc77df8c01683341d8a0
#
_entry.id   11012016a9cacc77df8c01683341d8a0
#
_cell.length_a   1.000
_cell.length_b   1.000
_cell.length_c   1.000
_cell.angle_alpha   90.00
_cell.angle_beta   90.00
_cell.angle_gamma   90.00
#
_symmetry.space_group_name_H-M   'P 1'
#
loop_
_entity.id
_entity.type
_entity.pdbx_description
1 polymer ?
#
loop_
_entity_poly.entity_id
_entity_poly.type
_entity_poly.pdbx_seq_one_letter_code
_entity_poly.pdbx_strand_id
1 'polypeptide(L)'
;KEWKQSHEDREKLDGLPLEEQVDQAGNQWWTLRGASEREVLIGGHIDSVPNGGWLDGALNVVAGVEVVRRLAEDGEPATTVRLVNWADEEGARFGRSLFGSSAAAGSMDDQDELRQRRDLEGGLLPEILAARGVELDRALEARSQLENAAAYLELHIEQGPVLESMDLALGVVLGTFGVERHQVTFTGQAAHAGSTPMDKRRDALAGAARLELELRQIAERTGDGAV
;
A
#
# COMPACT_ATOMS: atom_id res chain seq x y z
N LYS A 1 7.80 -14.77 2.64
CA LYS A 1 6.97 -15.09 1.46
C LYS A 1 7.26 -14.12 0.30
N GLU A 2 7.33 -12.83 0.57
CA GLU A 2 7.61 -11.74 -0.39
C GLU A 2 8.88 -11.97 -1.20
N TRP A 3 9.95 -12.42 -0.56
CA TRP A 3 11.25 -12.70 -1.21
C TRP A 3 11.17 -13.82 -2.26
N LYS A 4 10.33 -14.83 -2.07
CA LYS A 4 10.12 -15.90 -3.05
C LYS A 4 9.32 -15.41 -4.25
N GLN A 5 8.28 -14.62 -4.01
CA GLN A 5 7.45 -14.07 -5.09
C GLN A 5 8.27 -13.12 -5.98
N SER A 6 9.04 -12.22 -5.37
CA SER A 6 9.94 -11.32 -6.11
C SER A 6 11.00 -12.06 -6.94
N HIS A 7 11.46 -13.24 -6.51
CA HIS A 7 12.35 -14.10 -7.30
C HIS A 7 11.63 -14.76 -8.48
N GLU A 8 10.42 -15.28 -8.27
CA GLU A 8 9.63 -15.93 -9.33
C GLU A 8 9.21 -14.92 -10.41
N ASP A 9 8.94 -13.66 -10.03
CA ASP A 9 8.61 -12.61 -10.99
C ASP A 9 9.85 -12.16 -11.78
N ARG A 10 11.03 -12.13 -11.16
CA ARG A 10 12.30 -11.93 -11.86
C ARG A 10 12.58 -13.02 -12.90
N GLU A 11 12.37 -14.29 -12.55
CA GLU A 11 12.57 -15.40 -13.49
C GLU A 11 11.69 -15.26 -14.75
N LYS A 12 10.51 -14.68 -14.63
CA LYS A 12 9.62 -14.41 -15.78
C LYS A 12 10.10 -13.27 -16.68
N LEU A 13 10.90 -12.37 -16.14
CA LEU A 13 11.49 -11.24 -16.86
C LEU A 13 12.89 -11.54 -17.38
N ASP A 14 13.48 -12.67 -16.98
CA ASP A 14 14.80 -13.09 -17.43
C ASP A 14 14.83 -13.29 -18.95
N GLY A 15 15.87 -12.75 -19.58
CA GLY A 15 16.06 -12.84 -21.03
C GLY A 15 15.28 -11.80 -21.86
N LEU A 16 14.45 -10.99 -21.22
CA LEU A 16 13.84 -9.83 -21.88
C LEU A 16 14.81 -8.64 -21.92
N PRO A 17 14.70 -7.72 -22.90
CA PRO A 17 15.56 -6.54 -23.02
C PRO A 17 15.17 -5.44 -22.00
N LEU A 18 15.22 -5.76 -20.73
CA LEU A 18 14.83 -4.88 -19.63
C LEU A 18 16.04 -4.39 -18.85
N GLU A 19 16.00 -3.12 -18.47
CA GLU A 19 16.93 -2.54 -17.49
C GLU A 19 16.31 -2.69 -16.09
N GLU A 20 16.99 -3.41 -15.21
CA GLU A 20 16.57 -3.57 -13.82
C GLU A 20 17.30 -2.57 -12.92
N GLN A 21 16.57 -1.96 -12.01
CA GLN A 21 17.08 -1.00 -11.04
C GLN A 21 16.34 -1.11 -9.71
N VAL A 22 17.05 -0.91 -8.61
CA VAL A 22 16.46 -0.62 -7.29
C VAL A 22 16.78 0.82 -6.94
N ASP A 23 15.79 1.62 -6.58
CA ASP A 23 16.01 3.01 -6.22
C ASP A 23 16.37 3.17 -4.72
N GLN A 24 16.57 4.41 -4.28
CA GLN A 24 17.02 4.73 -2.94
C GLN A 24 15.95 4.54 -1.85
N ALA A 25 14.70 4.31 -2.25
CA ALA A 25 13.63 3.90 -1.35
C ALA A 25 13.40 2.38 -1.34
N GLY A 26 14.15 1.62 -2.17
CA GLY A 26 14.01 0.17 -2.28
C GLY A 26 12.91 -0.27 -3.25
N ASN A 27 12.31 0.64 -4.02
CA ASN A 27 11.40 0.27 -5.10
C ASN A 27 12.17 -0.45 -6.20
N GLN A 28 11.57 -1.49 -6.74
CA GLN A 28 12.15 -2.27 -7.84
C GLN A 28 11.55 -1.82 -9.16
N TRP A 29 12.41 -1.57 -10.15
CA TRP A 29 12.03 -1.04 -11.46
C TRP A 29 12.55 -1.94 -12.57
N TRP A 30 11.70 -2.19 -13.57
CA TRP A 30 12.06 -2.85 -14.82
C TRP A 30 11.63 -1.95 -15.97
N THR A 31 12.59 -1.55 -16.79
CA THR A 31 12.38 -0.58 -17.87
C THR A 31 12.51 -1.24 -19.22
N LEU A 32 11.42 -1.24 -20.00
CA LEU A 32 11.41 -1.53 -21.42
C LEU A 32 11.55 -0.21 -22.18
N ARG A 33 12.73 0.04 -22.74
CA ARG A 33 12.97 1.27 -23.51
C ARG A 33 12.12 1.31 -24.77
N GLY A 34 11.60 2.46 -25.09
CA GLY A 34 10.86 2.76 -26.28
C GLY A 34 11.46 3.94 -27.05
N ALA A 35 10.84 4.29 -28.16
CA ALA A 35 11.28 5.37 -29.05
C ALA A 35 11.18 6.77 -28.41
N SER A 36 10.43 6.94 -27.32
CA SER A 36 10.23 8.20 -26.60
C SER A 36 10.79 8.12 -25.18
N GLU A 37 11.37 9.24 -24.72
CA GLU A 37 11.79 9.39 -23.31
C GLU A 37 10.61 9.55 -22.34
N ARG A 38 9.39 9.83 -22.83
CA ARG A 38 8.19 9.82 -21.99
C ARG A 38 7.93 8.40 -21.50
N GLU A 39 7.54 8.29 -20.26
CA GLU A 39 7.37 7.01 -19.60
C GLU A 39 5.92 6.76 -19.21
N VAL A 40 5.44 5.55 -19.47
CA VAL A 40 4.21 5.02 -18.89
C VAL A 40 4.62 4.03 -17.80
N LEU A 41 4.19 4.29 -16.59
CA LEU A 41 4.45 3.44 -15.43
C LEU A 41 3.28 2.47 -15.24
N ILE A 42 3.60 1.21 -14.98
CA ILE A 42 2.67 0.18 -14.56
C ILE A 42 3.18 -0.32 -13.22
N GLY A 43 2.33 -0.47 -12.22
CA GLY A 43 2.86 -0.86 -10.92
C GLY A 43 1.84 -1.37 -9.93
N GLY A 44 2.36 -1.62 -8.78
CA GLY A 44 1.71 -2.09 -7.59
C GLY A 44 2.75 -2.51 -6.55
N HIS A 45 2.41 -3.44 -5.69
CA HIS A 45 3.28 -3.94 -4.64
C HIS A 45 3.15 -5.46 -4.48
N ILE A 46 4.16 -6.12 -3.88
CA ILE A 46 4.13 -7.57 -3.61
C ILE A 46 3.96 -7.85 -2.13
N ASP A 47 4.28 -6.88 -1.27
CA ASP A 47 4.03 -7.02 0.16
C ASP A 47 2.53 -7.13 0.45
N SER A 48 2.18 -7.74 1.57
CA SER A 48 0.80 -7.95 1.97
C SER A 48 0.65 -7.91 3.49
N VAL A 49 -0.54 -7.57 3.95
CA VAL A 49 -0.87 -7.64 5.38
C VAL A 49 -0.82 -9.07 5.91
N PRO A 50 -0.47 -9.29 7.18
CA PRO A 50 -0.48 -10.62 7.79
C PRO A 50 -1.87 -11.26 7.70
N ASN A 51 -1.94 -12.48 7.17
CA ASN A 51 -3.18 -13.26 7.00
C ASN A 51 -4.24 -12.60 6.11
N GLY A 52 -3.85 -11.63 5.28
CA GLY A 52 -4.74 -10.88 4.37
C GLY A 52 -4.49 -11.16 2.90
N GLY A 53 -5.20 -10.43 2.07
CA GLY A 53 -5.29 -10.33 0.63
C GLY A 53 -4.11 -10.83 -0.22
N TRP A 54 -4.03 -12.12 -0.51
CA TRP A 54 -2.94 -12.66 -1.33
C TRP A 54 -2.96 -12.18 -2.79
N LEU A 55 -4.07 -11.60 -3.24
CA LEU A 55 -4.20 -10.97 -4.57
C LEU A 55 -3.91 -9.46 -4.51
N ASP A 56 -4.02 -8.88 -3.33
CA ASP A 56 -3.74 -7.47 -3.13
C ASP A 56 -2.27 -7.18 -3.40
N GLY A 57 -2.02 -6.24 -4.27
CA GLY A 57 -0.69 -5.92 -4.76
C GLY A 57 -0.08 -6.96 -5.71
N ALA A 58 -0.03 -8.23 -5.31
CA ALA A 58 0.60 -9.27 -6.13
C ALA A 58 -0.04 -9.41 -7.52
N LEU A 59 -1.37 -9.27 -7.64
CA LEU A 59 -2.04 -9.27 -8.94
C LEU A 59 -1.57 -8.13 -9.82
N ASN A 60 -1.37 -6.95 -9.25
CA ASN A 60 -0.93 -5.74 -9.95
C ASN A 60 0.44 -5.96 -10.60
N VAL A 61 1.40 -6.44 -9.80
CA VAL A 61 2.77 -6.66 -10.27
C VAL A 61 2.84 -7.79 -11.29
N VAL A 62 2.16 -8.92 -11.04
CA VAL A 62 2.15 -10.05 -11.98
C VAL A 62 1.48 -9.68 -13.31
N ALA A 63 0.40 -8.92 -13.28
CA ALA A 63 -0.23 -8.39 -14.49
C ALA A 63 0.71 -7.42 -15.22
N GLY A 64 1.41 -6.55 -14.50
CA GLY A 64 2.42 -5.65 -15.05
C GLY A 64 3.58 -6.40 -15.71
N VAL A 65 4.08 -7.48 -15.09
CA VAL A 65 5.08 -8.38 -15.67
C VAL A 65 4.60 -8.94 -17.01
N GLU A 66 3.36 -9.43 -17.07
CA GLU A 66 2.81 -10.00 -18.31
C GLU A 66 2.64 -8.94 -19.41
N VAL A 67 2.23 -7.73 -19.06
CA VAL A 67 2.13 -6.61 -20.01
C VAL A 67 3.51 -6.25 -20.58
N VAL A 68 4.53 -6.10 -19.72
CA VAL A 68 5.89 -5.76 -20.16
C VAL A 68 6.48 -6.87 -21.03
N ARG A 69 6.28 -8.14 -20.63
CA ARG A 69 6.69 -9.31 -21.39
C ARG A 69 6.08 -9.29 -22.80
N ARG A 70 4.77 -9.06 -22.87
CA ARG A 70 4.04 -9.01 -24.14
C ARG A 70 4.53 -7.86 -25.04
N LEU A 71 4.73 -6.69 -24.48
CA LEU A 71 5.26 -5.55 -25.22
C LEU A 71 6.67 -5.79 -25.74
N ALA A 72 7.53 -6.44 -24.95
CA ALA A 72 8.88 -6.79 -25.37
C ALA A 72 8.92 -7.79 -26.54
N GLU A 73 7.94 -8.71 -26.60
CA GLU A 73 7.78 -9.64 -27.74
C GLU A 73 7.34 -8.93 -29.04
N ASP A 74 6.57 -7.86 -28.92
CA ASP A 74 6.08 -7.07 -30.07
C ASP A 74 7.16 -6.13 -30.63
N GLY A 75 8.31 -5.99 -29.95
CA GLY A 75 9.44 -5.16 -30.35
C GLY A 75 9.53 -3.85 -29.56
N GLU A 76 10.23 -2.85 -30.12
CA GLU A 76 10.42 -1.56 -29.45
C GLU A 76 9.08 -0.78 -29.37
N PRO A 77 8.58 -0.46 -28.15
CA PRO A 77 7.34 0.29 -28.00
C PRO A 77 7.54 1.77 -28.38
N ALA A 78 6.47 2.46 -28.78
CA ALA A 78 6.51 3.88 -29.09
C ALA A 78 6.87 4.77 -27.88
N THR A 79 6.58 4.30 -26.68
CA THR A 79 6.82 4.99 -25.42
C THR A 79 7.53 4.04 -24.46
N THR A 80 8.50 4.54 -23.73
CA THR A 80 9.15 3.75 -22.66
C THR A 80 8.11 3.28 -21.64
N VAL A 81 8.14 1.99 -21.31
CA VAL A 81 7.25 1.38 -20.31
C VAL A 81 8.08 0.91 -19.14
N ARG A 82 7.67 1.26 -17.94
CA ARG A 82 8.35 0.85 -16.72
C ARG A 82 7.38 0.16 -15.77
N LEU A 83 7.77 -1.03 -15.34
CA LEU A 83 7.11 -1.73 -14.24
C LEU A 83 7.76 -1.31 -12.93
N VAL A 84 6.95 -1.02 -11.91
CA VAL A 84 7.42 -0.76 -10.56
C VAL A 84 6.74 -1.68 -9.54
N ASN A 85 7.55 -2.20 -8.62
CA ASN A 85 7.10 -2.83 -7.38
C ASN A 85 7.45 -1.88 -6.23
N TRP A 86 6.42 -1.26 -5.65
CA TRP A 86 6.57 -0.32 -4.54
C TRP A 86 7.01 -1.04 -3.26
N ALA A 87 7.98 -0.47 -2.56
CA ALA A 87 8.49 -1.03 -1.31
C ALA A 87 7.58 -0.69 -0.13
N ASP A 88 7.20 -1.71 0.67
CA ASP A 88 6.43 -1.60 1.92
C ASP A 88 5.19 -0.72 1.77
N GLU A 89 4.33 -1.06 0.79
CA GLU A 89 3.10 -0.34 0.51
C GLU A 89 2.11 -0.47 1.67
N GLU A 90 1.91 -1.69 2.16
CA GLU A 90 0.98 -2.02 3.23
C GLU A 90 1.45 -1.54 4.62
N GLY A 91 2.76 -1.31 4.77
CA GLY A 91 3.34 -0.90 6.04
C GLY A 91 3.19 -1.93 7.16
N ALA A 92 2.99 -3.19 6.80
CA ALA A 92 2.69 -4.27 7.74
C ALA A 92 3.80 -4.48 8.77
N ARG A 93 5.04 -4.17 8.43
CA ARG A 93 6.20 -4.36 9.29
C ARG A 93 6.42 -3.22 10.27
N PHE A 94 6.30 -1.98 9.83
CA PHE A 94 6.64 -0.79 10.60
C PHE A 94 5.44 0.09 10.95
N GLY A 95 4.22 -0.31 10.58
CA GLY A 95 2.99 0.44 10.86
C GLY A 95 2.87 1.75 10.08
N ARG A 96 3.57 1.88 8.96
CA ARG A 96 3.44 3.01 8.03
C ARG A 96 3.36 2.50 6.60
N SER A 97 2.21 2.67 5.99
CA SER A 97 1.98 2.32 4.59
C SER A 97 2.60 3.33 3.61
N LEU A 98 2.66 2.94 2.33
CA LEU A 98 3.09 3.77 1.20
C LEU A 98 4.56 4.23 1.30
N PHE A 99 5.46 3.44 1.91
CA PHE A 99 6.85 3.87 2.11
C PHE A 99 7.52 4.22 0.79
N GLY A 100 7.61 3.29 -0.14
CA GLY A 100 8.31 3.47 -1.41
C GLY A 100 7.66 4.49 -2.34
N SER A 101 6.35 4.44 -2.49
CA SER A 101 5.60 5.34 -3.36
C SER A 101 5.59 6.78 -2.83
N SER A 102 5.47 6.99 -1.50
CA SER A 102 5.56 8.33 -0.92
C SER A 102 6.95 8.95 -1.05
N ALA A 103 8.02 8.14 -0.99
CA ALA A 103 9.37 8.61 -1.26
C ALA A 103 9.51 9.09 -2.72
N ALA A 104 9.05 8.29 -3.68
CA ALA A 104 9.08 8.64 -5.09
C ALA A 104 8.18 9.85 -5.42
N ALA A 105 7.01 9.96 -4.81
CA ALA A 105 6.12 11.11 -4.97
C ALA A 105 6.62 12.37 -4.24
N GLY A 106 7.60 12.24 -3.35
CA GLY A 106 8.12 13.33 -2.52
C GLY A 106 7.15 13.79 -1.42
N SER A 107 6.21 12.93 -1.05
CA SER A 107 5.22 13.14 0.02
C SER A 107 5.57 12.39 1.31
N MET A 108 6.79 11.84 1.40
CA MET A 108 7.27 11.19 2.61
C MET A 108 7.52 12.24 3.70
N ASP A 109 6.58 12.33 4.63
CA ASP A 109 6.67 13.20 5.79
C ASP A 109 7.46 12.54 6.93
N ASP A 110 7.96 13.37 7.85
CA ASP A 110 8.51 13.00 9.15
C ASP A 110 9.57 11.85 9.14
N GLN A 111 10.67 12.08 8.44
CA GLN A 111 11.81 11.16 8.49
C GLN A 111 12.36 10.97 9.91
N ASP A 112 12.19 11.94 10.82
CA ASP A 112 12.64 11.82 12.21
C ASP A 112 11.80 10.79 12.98
N GLU A 113 10.49 10.71 12.71
CA GLU A 113 9.65 9.63 13.23
C GLU A 113 10.08 8.29 12.65
N LEU A 114 10.31 8.22 11.34
CA LEU A 114 10.75 6.99 10.67
C LEU A 114 12.06 6.44 11.22
N ARG A 115 13.01 7.30 11.61
CA ARG A 115 14.28 6.88 12.24
C ARG A 115 14.09 6.16 13.57
N GLN A 116 12.97 6.39 14.26
CA GLN A 116 12.66 5.80 15.56
C GLN A 116 11.72 4.60 15.46
N ARG A 117 11.15 4.34 14.28
CA ARG A 117 10.23 3.24 14.07
C ARG A 117 10.90 1.89 14.23
N ARG A 118 10.18 1.01 14.93
CA ARG A 118 10.61 -0.37 15.18
C ARG A 118 9.57 -1.35 14.61
N ASP A 119 10.06 -2.48 14.16
CA ASP A 119 9.19 -3.61 13.84
C ASP A 119 8.76 -4.36 15.12
N LEU A 120 7.93 -5.39 14.95
CA LEU A 120 7.43 -6.22 16.06
C LEU A 120 8.53 -6.99 16.80
N GLU A 121 9.71 -7.17 16.18
CA GLU A 121 10.88 -7.82 16.77
C GLU A 121 11.82 -6.82 17.44
N GLY A 122 11.51 -5.54 17.40
CA GLY A 122 12.26 -4.44 17.98
C GLY A 122 13.37 -3.86 17.10
N GLY A 123 13.53 -4.35 15.86
CA GLY A 123 14.51 -3.85 14.90
C GLY A 123 14.16 -2.44 14.41
N LEU A 124 15.15 -1.55 14.33
CA LEU A 124 14.96 -0.18 13.82
C LEU A 124 14.83 -0.18 12.30
N LEU A 125 13.91 0.64 11.78
CA LEU A 125 13.69 0.81 10.35
C LEU A 125 14.98 1.16 9.59
N PRO A 126 15.79 2.17 9.98
CA PRO A 126 17.04 2.49 9.28
C PRO A 126 18.04 1.33 9.21
N GLU A 127 18.17 0.56 10.29
CA GLU A 127 19.10 -0.58 10.35
C GLU A 127 18.66 -1.70 9.41
N ILE A 128 17.35 -1.96 9.35
CA ILE A 128 16.76 -2.98 8.48
C ILE A 128 16.86 -2.59 7.01
N LEU A 129 16.63 -1.32 6.69
CA LEU A 129 16.82 -0.78 5.35
C LEU A 129 18.28 -0.86 4.92
N ALA A 130 19.22 -0.42 5.78
CA ALA A 130 20.66 -0.46 5.50
C ALA A 130 21.17 -1.90 5.24
N ALA A 131 20.64 -2.90 5.96
CA ALA A 131 20.94 -4.31 5.70
C ALA A 131 20.46 -4.81 4.30
N ARG A 132 19.63 -4.02 3.62
CA ARG A 132 19.15 -4.27 2.25
C ARG A 132 19.73 -3.30 1.22
N GLY A 133 20.71 -2.49 1.62
CA GLY A 133 21.35 -1.49 0.76
C GLY A 133 20.54 -0.20 0.56
N VAL A 134 19.52 0.03 1.38
CA VAL A 134 18.69 1.23 1.33
C VAL A 134 19.04 2.16 2.49
N GLU A 135 19.36 3.41 2.20
CA GLU A 135 19.64 4.44 3.18
C GLU A 135 18.44 5.36 3.33
N LEU A 136 17.81 5.39 4.53
CA LEU A 136 16.61 6.18 4.77
C LEU A 136 16.78 7.66 4.40
N ASP A 137 17.97 8.23 4.69
CA ASP A 137 18.27 9.64 4.44
C ASP A 137 18.28 9.98 2.94
N ARG A 138 18.45 8.97 2.09
CA ARG A 138 18.45 9.10 0.64
C ARG A 138 17.14 8.68 -0.03
N ALA A 139 16.18 8.17 0.74
CA ALA A 139 14.93 7.64 0.18
C ALA A 139 14.22 8.64 -0.74
N LEU A 140 14.23 9.93 -0.41
CA LEU A 140 13.62 10.99 -1.24
C LEU A 140 14.32 11.21 -2.59
N GLU A 141 15.53 10.70 -2.81
CA GLU A 141 16.18 10.72 -4.13
C GLU A 141 15.42 9.87 -5.16
N ALA A 142 14.55 8.93 -4.69
CA ALA A 142 13.65 8.16 -5.53
C ALA A 142 12.70 9.04 -6.39
N ARG A 143 12.52 10.32 -6.05
CA ARG A 143 11.75 11.28 -6.85
C ARG A 143 12.23 11.40 -8.29
N SER A 144 13.52 11.21 -8.53
CA SER A 144 14.09 11.23 -9.88
C SER A 144 13.49 10.15 -10.79
N GLN A 145 12.93 9.09 -10.23
CA GLN A 145 12.29 8.02 -11.01
C GLN A 145 10.99 8.46 -11.70
N LEU A 146 10.40 9.58 -11.29
CA LEU A 146 9.14 10.07 -11.85
C LEU A 146 9.29 11.27 -12.81
N GLU A 147 10.51 11.73 -13.08
CA GLU A 147 10.75 12.95 -13.88
C GLU A 147 10.16 12.88 -15.29
N ASN A 148 10.19 11.71 -15.93
CA ASN A 148 9.67 11.49 -17.27
C ASN A 148 8.29 10.81 -17.29
N ALA A 149 7.71 10.54 -16.13
CA ALA A 149 6.44 9.84 -16.00
C ALA A 149 5.29 10.67 -16.57
N ALA A 150 4.65 10.15 -17.61
CA ALA A 150 3.49 10.78 -18.24
C ALA A 150 2.16 10.21 -17.76
N ALA A 151 2.15 8.94 -17.31
CA ALA A 151 0.99 8.27 -16.76
C ALA A 151 1.44 7.14 -15.82
N TYR A 152 0.59 6.81 -14.87
CA TYR A 152 0.69 5.64 -14.02
C TYR A 152 -0.59 4.81 -14.13
N LEU A 153 -0.45 3.52 -14.31
CA LEU A 153 -1.53 2.56 -14.40
C LEU A 153 -1.35 1.48 -13.34
N GLU A 154 -2.40 1.19 -12.62
CA GLU A 154 -2.43 0.12 -11.63
C GLU A 154 -3.69 -0.71 -11.79
N LEU A 155 -3.53 -2.02 -11.97
CA LEU A 155 -4.61 -2.96 -11.88
C LEU A 155 -4.79 -3.35 -10.42
N HIS A 156 -5.91 -3.00 -9.82
CA HIS A 156 -6.16 -3.26 -8.41
C HIS A 156 -7.42 -4.10 -8.22
N ILE A 157 -7.44 -4.98 -7.22
CA ILE A 157 -8.68 -5.61 -6.79
C ILE A 157 -9.60 -4.55 -6.19
N GLU A 158 -10.91 -4.71 -6.32
CA GLU A 158 -11.88 -3.73 -5.78
C GLU A 158 -11.83 -3.60 -4.26
N GLN A 159 -11.44 -4.67 -3.57
CA GLN A 159 -11.54 -4.78 -2.10
C GLN A 159 -12.97 -4.57 -1.57
N GLY A 160 -13.96 -4.83 -2.43
CA GLY A 160 -15.37 -4.63 -2.13
C GLY A 160 -16.28 -5.46 -3.06
N PRO A 161 -17.59 -5.45 -2.85
CA PRO A 161 -18.53 -6.31 -3.56
C PRO A 161 -19.28 -5.63 -4.72
N VAL A 162 -18.93 -4.37 -5.07
CA VAL A 162 -19.79 -3.56 -5.96
C VAL A 162 -19.73 -4.06 -7.39
N LEU A 163 -18.51 -4.26 -7.94
CA LEU A 163 -18.34 -4.76 -9.30
C LEU A 163 -18.97 -6.15 -9.46
N GLU A 164 -18.77 -7.03 -8.48
CA GLU A 164 -19.38 -8.37 -8.48
C GLU A 164 -20.91 -8.26 -8.47
N SER A 165 -21.49 -7.39 -7.63
CA SER A 165 -22.93 -7.19 -7.55
C SER A 165 -23.55 -6.64 -8.84
N MET A 166 -22.73 -5.97 -9.67
CA MET A 166 -23.12 -5.40 -10.96
C MET A 166 -22.77 -6.30 -12.15
N ASP A 167 -22.19 -7.49 -11.91
CA ASP A 167 -21.67 -8.41 -12.93
C ASP A 167 -20.65 -7.72 -13.88
N LEU A 168 -19.79 -6.87 -13.31
CA LEU A 168 -18.75 -6.16 -14.03
C LEU A 168 -17.36 -6.72 -13.71
N ALA A 169 -16.60 -7.03 -14.76
CA ALA A 169 -15.24 -7.54 -14.61
C ALA A 169 -14.22 -6.44 -14.24
N LEU A 170 -14.45 -5.21 -14.66
CA LEU A 170 -13.55 -4.07 -14.47
C LEU A 170 -14.34 -2.79 -14.22
N GLY A 171 -13.73 -1.87 -13.52
CA GLY A 171 -14.18 -0.51 -13.32
C GLY A 171 -13.02 0.50 -13.36
N VAL A 172 -13.31 1.73 -13.69
CA VAL A 172 -12.33 2.82 -13.58
C VAL A 172 -12.52 3.51 -12.24
N VAL A 173 -11.45 3.60 -11.46
CA VAL A 173 -11.45 4.33 -10.19
C VAL A 173 -11.57 5.82 -10.48
N LEU A 174 -12.63 6.45 -10.00
CA LEU A 174 -12.87 7.89 -10.14
C LEU A 174 -12.32 8.69 -8.97
N GLY A 175 -12.03 8.05 -7.85
CA GLY A 175 -11.49 8.63 -6.65
C GLY A 175 -11.46 7.64 -5.51
N THR A 176 -10.77 7.99 -4.45
CA THR A 176 -10.68 7.21 -3.21
C THR A 176 -11.14 8.06 -2.03
N PHE A 177 -11.64 7.42 -1.00
CA PHE A 177 -11.97 8.10 0.25
C PHE A 177 -10.72 8.34 1.08
N GLY A 178 -10.71 9.49 1.79
CA GLY A 178 -9.73 9.71 2.84
C GLY A 178 -10.01 8.81 4.04
N VAL A 179 -8.95 8.37 4.72
CA VAL A 179 -9.07 7.52 5.91
C VAL A 179 -8.55 8.29 7.11
N GLU A 180 -9.39 8.39 8.15
CA GLU A 180 -8.98 8.83 9.48
C GLU A 180 -9.13 7.68 10.46
N ARG A 181 -8.16 7.53 11.36
CA ARG A 181 -8.19 6.51 12.42
C ARG A 181 -8.21 7.19 13.77
N HIS A 182 -9.22 6.87 14.57
CA HIS A 182 -9.39 7.39 15.91
C HIS A 182 -9.33 6.27 16.93
N GLN A 183 -8.69 6.55 18.06
CA GLN A 183 -8.73 5.69 19.23
C GLN A 183 -9.60 6.33 20.30
N VAL A 184 -10.67 5.66 20.70
CA VAL A 184 -11.56 6.12 21.76
C VAL A 184 -11.41 5.19 22.96
N THR A 185 -11.13 5.78 24.12
CA THR A 185 -11.00 5.04 25.38
C THR A 185 -12.17 5.34 26.31
N PHE A 186 -12.87 4.29 26.73
CA PHE A 186 -13.94 4.40 27.74
C PHE A 186 -13.40 4.00 29.09
N THR A 187 -13.50 4.91 30.07
CA THR A 187 -13.10 4.65 31.46
C THR A 187 -14.32 4.41 32.33
N GLY A 188 -14.44 3.20 32.83
CA GLY A 188 -15.48 2.81 33.76
C GLY A 188 -15.03 2.77 35.21
N GLN A 189 -15.89 2.23 36.07
CA GLN A 189 -15.60 1.99 37.47
C GLN A 189 -16.10 0.60 37.90
N ALA A 190 -15.24 -0.14 38.60
CA ALA A 190 -15.66 -1.40 39.15
C ALA A 190 -16.81 -1.20 40.15
N ALA A 191 -17.81 -2.07 40.04
CA ALA A 191 -19.01 -2.02 40.89
C ALA A 191 -19.54 -3.41 41.18
N HIS A 192 -20.07 -3.61 42.38
CA HIS A 192 -20.69 -4.88 42.74
C HIS A 192 -21.99 -5.13 41.97
N ALA A 193 -22.13 -6.30 41.38
CA ALA A 193 -23.23 -6.60 40.45
C ALA A 193 -24.63 -6.50 41.12
N GLY A 194 -24.76 -6.93 42.39
CA GLY A 194 -26.03 -6.97 43.09
C GLY A 194 -26.36 -5.75 43.95
N SER A 195 -25.36 -4.99 44.43
CA SER A 195 -25.60 -3.92 45.40
C SER A 195 -25.42 -2.52 44.86
N THR A 196 -24.88 -2.35 43.66
CA THR A 196 -24.71 -1.02 43.05
C THR A 196 -25.92 -0.68 42.20
N PRO A 197 -26.70 0.35 42.54
CA PRO A 197 -27.82 0.83 41.73
C PRO A 197 -27.35 1.19 40.31
N MET A 198 -28.23 1.04 39.31
CA MET A 198 -27.92 1.28 37.90
C MET A 198 -27.51 2.73 37.63
N ASP A 199 -28.15 3.69 38.28
CA ASP A 199 -27.85 5.12 38.17
C ASP A 199 -26.48 5.53 38.75
N LYS A 200 -25.85 4.66 39.51
CA LYS A 200 -24.53 4.84 40.13
C LYS A 200 -23.42 4.13 39.37
N ARG A 201 -23.76 3.36 38.31
CA ARG A 201 -22.77 2.64 37.54
C ARG A 201 -22.08 3.50 36.50
N ARG A 202 -20.80 3.28 36.32
CA ARG A 202 -19.99 3.82 35.23
C ARG A 202 -19.50 2.64 34.41
N ASP A 203 -20.33 2.19 33.48
CA ASP A 203 -20.09 1.01 32.66
C ASP A 203 -19.43 1.42 31.34
N ALA A 204 -18.13 1.10 31.21
CA ALA A 204 -17.34 1.42 30.03
C ALA A 204 -17.83 0.65 28.79
N LEU A 205 -18.24 -0.63 28.99
CA LEU A 205 -18.73 -1.44 27.88
C LEU A 205 -20.07 -0.91 27.35
N ALA A 206 -20.98 -0.51 28.22
CA ALA A 206 -22.24 0.09 27.80
C ALA A 206 -22.02 1.40 27.03
N GLY A 207 -21.02 2.20 27.43
CA GLY A 207 -20.62 3.41 26.72
C GLY A 207 -20.07 3.09 25.32
N ALA A 208 -19.19 2.11 25.21
CA ALA A 208 -18.61 1.68 23.94
C ALA A 208 -19.67 1.10 22.99
N ALA A 209 -20.54 0.24 23.51
CA ALA A 209 -21.63 -0.35 22.71
C ALA A 209 -22.61 0.71 22.16
N ARG A 210 -22.86 1.77 22.94
CA ARG A 210 -23.68 2.87 22.46
C ARG A 210 -23.02 3.64 21.33
N LEU A 211 -21.72 3.94 21.46
CA LEU A 211 -20.97 4.60 20.39
C LEU A 211 -20.99 3.77 19.11
N GLU A 212 -20.74 2.47 19.21
CA GLU A 212 -20.76 1.54 18.07
C GLU A 212 -22.09 1.59 17.30
N LEU A 213 -23.21 1.58 18.01
CA LEU A 213 -24.54 1.68 17.39
C LEU A 213 -24.81 3.06 16.75
N GLU A 214 -24.24 4.12 17.33
CA GLU A 214 -24.41 5.48 16.79
C GLU A 214 -23.52 5.75 15.58
N LEU A 215 -22.32 5.14 15.47
CA LEU A 215 -21.40 5.32 14.35
C LEU A 215 -22.04 4.97 13.01
N ARG A 216 -22.72 3.83 12.93
CA ARG A 216 -23.45 3.43 11.72
C ARG A 216 -24.50 4.46 11.31
N GLN A 217 -25.27 4.96 12.26
CA GLN A 217 -26.30 5.98 11.98
C GLN A 217 -25.68 7.32 11.56
N ILE A 218 -24.49 7.65 12.08
CA ILE A 218 -23.74 8.85 11.67
C ILE A 218 -23.31 8.69 10.21
N ALA A 219 -22.71 7.55 9.85
CA ALA A 219 -22.31 7.26 8.47
C ALA A 219 -23.50 7.34 7.49
N GLU A 220 -24.64 6.73 7.83
CA GLU A 220 -25.86 6.79 7.02
C GLU A 220 -26.39 8.22 6.82
N ARG A 221 -26.25 9.08 7.84
CA ARG A 221 -26.70 10.49 7.76
C ARG A 221 -25.75 11.37 6.97
N THR A 222 -24.47 11.09 7.00
CA THR A 222 -23.46 11.87 6.26
C THR A 222 -23.38 11.47 4.79
N GLY A 223 -23.85 10.27 4.43
CA GLY A 223 -24.15 9.87 3.06
C GLY A 223 -22.99 9.39 2.21
N ASP A 224 -21.73 9.61 2.62
CA ASP A 224 -20.59 9.43 1.74
C ASP A 224 -19.42 8.64 2.37
N GLY A 225 -19.64 7.89 3.43
CA GLY A 225 -18.56 7.19 4.11
C GLY A 225 -18.88 5.75 4.50
N ALA A 226 -17.86 4.91 4.51
CA ALA A 226 -17.85 3.64 5.22
C ALA A 226 -17.31 3.85 6.64
N VAL A 227 -17.85 3.11 7.63
CA VAL A 227 -17.41 3.12 9.03
C VAL A 227 -16.80 1.79 9.39
#